data_0a132fa729e7cc16b02392eeefb23424
#
_entry.id   0a132fa729e7cc16b02392eeefb23424
#
_cell.length_a   1.000
_cell.length_b   1.000
_cell.length_c   1.000
_cell.angle_alpha   90.00
_cell.angle_beta   90.00
_cell.angle_gamma   90.00
#
_symmetry.space_group_name_H-M   'P 1'
#
loop_
_entity.id
_entity.type
_entity.pdbx_description
1 polymer ?
#
loop_
_entity_poly.entity_id
_entity_poly.type
_entity_poly.pdbx_seq_one_letter_code
_entity_poly.pdbx_strand_id
1 'polypeptide(L)'
;MGELHVTKECSEYTGQAGDHCSIAGSDLEAIVVGSKVVYAEAANGGTLDTEIALNAGAGNTAVGHVVLDLSAGTGVVTFSDGTGTLAGFTARADVSADPTGLWHWDGTYSFGTADSKAEVGASA
;
A
#
# COMPACT_ATOMS: atom_id res chain seq x y z
N MET A 1 -2.90 -11.54 12.36
CA MET A 1 -2.75 -10.09 12.20
C MET A 1 -1.37 -9.65 12.68
N GLY A 2 -0.74 -8.78 11.97
CA GLY A 2 0.58 -8.30 12.31
C GLY A 2 0.71 -6.79 12.12
N GLU A 3 1.83 -6.25 12.58
CA GLU A 3 2.16 -4.85 12.35
C GLU A 3 2.86 -4.72 11.01
N LEU A 4 2.57 -3.62 10.32
CA LEU A 4 3.11 -3.35 9.00
C LEU A 4 3.93 -2.05 9.07
N HIS A 5 5.20 -2.14 8.68
CA HIS A 5 6.08 -0.98 8.62
C HIS A 5 6.81 -1.03 7.28
N VAL A 6 6.49 -0.08 6.41
CA VAL A 6 7.02 -0.04 5.04
C VAL A 6 7.54 1.37 4.79
N THR A 7 8.66 1.45 4.09
CA THR A 7 9.23 2.72 3.65
C THR A 7 9.16 2.77 2.12
N LYS A 8 8.71 3.91 1.60
CA LYS A 8 8.47 4.10 0.18
C LYS A 8 9.25 5.32 -0.30
N GLU A 9 9.93 5.20 -1.45
CA GLU A 9 10.58 6.33 -2.08
C GLU A 9 9.83 6.70 -3.35
N CYS A 10 9.71 7.97 -3.64
CA CYS A 10 8.85 8.49 -4.69
C CYS A 10 9.60 9.40 -5.66
N SER A 11 10.87 9.11 -5.94
CA SER A 11 11.66 9.93 -6.87
C SER A 11 11.08 9.93 -8.29
N GLU A 12 10.34 8.89 -8.67
CA GLU A 12 9.72 8.78 -10.00
C GLU A 12 8.30 9.32 -10.02
N TYR A 13 7.78 9.75 -8.89
CA TYR A 13 6.40 10.22 -8.81
C TYR A 13 6.33 11.72 -9.11
N THR A 14 5.54 12.11 -10.10
CA THR A 14 5.38 13.50 -10.51
C THR A 14 3.98 14.04 -10.24
N GLY A 15 3.09 13.24 -9.68
CA GLY A 15 1.72 13.63 -9.38
C GLY A 15 0.74 13.35 -10.51
N GLN A 16 1.13 12.58 -11.50
CA GLN A 16 0.28 12.28 -12.65
C GLN A 16 -0.22 10.84 -12.60
N ALA A 17 -1.33 10.59 -13.29
CA ALA A 17 -1.89 9.25 -13.39
C ALA A 17 -0.88 8.30 -14.00
N GLY A 18 -0.76 7.12 -13.41
CA GLY A 18 0.19 6.10 -13.87
C GLY A 18 1.57 6.21 -13.28
N ASP A 19 1.87 7.26 -12.54
CA ASP A 19 3.15 7.39 -11.84
C ASP A 19 3.25 6.37 -10.73
N HIS A 20 4.48 6.10 -10.30
CA HIS A 20 4.69 5.11 -9.25
C HIS A 20 5.73 5.57 -8.24
N CYS A 21 5.64 4.97 -7.04
CA CYS A 21 6.69 5.00 -6.04
C CYS A 21 7.21 3.58 -5.87
N SER A 22 8.38 3.44 -5.28
CA SER A 22 9.01 2.13 -5.06
C SER A 22 9.16 1.87 -3.57
N ILE A 23 9.00 0.60 -3.18
CA ILE A 23 9.20 0.19 -1.79
C ILE A 23 10.70 0.12 -1.53
N ALA A 24 11.17 0.93 -0.59
CA ALA A 24 12.58 1.00 -0.22
C ALA A 24 12.92 0.16 1.00
N GLY A 25 11.94 -0.10 1.86
CA GLY A 25 12.11 -0.94 3.03
C GLY A 25 10.78 -1.57 3.43
N SER A 26 10.82 -2.79 3.96
CA SER A 26 9.60 -3.50 4.33
C SER A 26 9.93 -4.56 5.36
N ASP A 27 9.08 -4.68 6.39
CA ASP A 27 9.17 -5.76 7.36
C ASP A 27 8.22 -6.92 7.03
N LEU A 28 7.49 -6.83 5.92
CA LEU A 28 6.59 -7.89 5.46
C LEU A 28 7.18 -8.56 4.23
N GLU A 29 7.38 -9.86 4.31
CA GLU A 29 8.05 -10.62 3.25
C GLU A 29 7.31 -10.56 1.92
N ALA A 30 5.98 -10.54 1.97
CA ALA A 30 5.16 -10.49 0.76
C ALA A 30 5.26 -9.13 0.04
N ILE A 31 5.66 -8.08 0.73
CA ILE A 31 5.92 -6.77 0.12
C ILE A 31 7.44 -6.61 0.06
N VAL A 32 8.02 -7.07 -1.04
CA VAL A 32 9.48 -7.07 -1.19
C VAL A 32 9.99 -5.68 -1.54
N VAL A 33 11.24 -5.40 -1.14
CA VAL A 33 11.91 -4.17 -1.55
C VAL A 33 12.02 -4.16 -3.08
N GLY A 34 11.74 -3.03 -3.68
CA GLY A 34 11.66 -2.90 -5.13
C GLY A 34 10.25 -3.05 -5.68
N SER A 35 9.28 -3.44 -4.85
CA SER A 35 7.87 -3.44 -5.25
C SER A 35 7.45 -2.05 -5.67
N LYS A 36 6.49 -1.95 -6.58
CA LYS A 36 6.01 -0.68 -7.09
C LYS A 36 4.58 -0.41 -6.62
N VAL A 37 4.32 0.84 -6.31
CA VAL A 37 2.98 1.34 -5.98
C VAL A 37 2.59 2.28 -7.12
N VAL A 38 1.61 1.88 -7.92
CA VAL A 38 1.17 2.63 -9.09
C VAL A 38 -0.11 3.38 -8.75
N TYR A 39 -0.15 4.66 -9.05
CA TYR A 39 -1.25 5.56 -8.72
C TYR A 39 -2.16 5.71 -9.93
N ALA A 40 -3.44 5.40 -9.76
CA ALA A 40 -4.39 5.37 -10.87
C ALA A 40 -4.76 6.77 -11.35
N GLU A 41 -4.79 7.76 -10.46
CA GLU A 41 -5.24 9.10 -10.79
C GLU A 41 -4.21 10.13 -10.35
N ALA A 42 -4.30 11.32 -10.96
CA ALA A 42 -3.40 12.41 -10.65
C ALA A 42 -3.75 13.06 -9.30
N ALA A 43 -2.72 13.62 -8.66
CA ALA A 43 -2.92 14.47 -7.49
C ALA A 43 -3.66 15.75 -7.90
N ASN A 44 -4.43 16.32 -6.99
CA ASN A 44 -5.25 17.48 -7.26
C ASN A 44 -5.10 18.51 -6.13
N GLY A 45 -4.35 19.59 -6.40
CA GLY A 45 -4.29 20.73 -5.49
C GLY A 45 -3.73 20.43 -4.11
N GLY A 46 -2.78 19.54 -3.98
CA GLY A 46 -2.19 19.19 -2.69
C GLY A 46 -2.89 18.04 -1.99
N THR A 47 -3.86 17.41 -2.65
CA THR A 47 -4.57 16.23 -2.15
C THR A 47 -4.41 15.10 -3.16
N LEU A 48 -4.23 13.89 -2.66
CA LEU A 48 -4.21 12.69 -3.49
C LEU A 48 -5.25 11.73 -2.93
N ASP A 49 -6.25 11.41 -3.74
CA ASP A 49 -7.31 10.45 -3.38
C ASP A 49 -7.48 9.54 -4.59
N THR A 50 -6.89 8.37 -4.54
CA THR A 50 -6.81 7.50 -5.70
C THR A 50 -6.75 6.04 -5.31
N GLU A 51 -7.16 5.19 -6.24
CA GLU A 51 -6.82 3.77 -6.16
C GLU A 51 -5.35 3.59 -6.51
N ILE A 52 -4.75 2.59 -5.89
CA ILE A 52 -3.36 2.23 -6.15
C ILE A 52 -3.28 0.73 -6.38
N ALA A 53 -2.25 0.34 -7.13
CA ALA A 53 -1.91 -1.07 -7.34
C ALA A 53 -0.51 -1.30 -6.78
N LEU A 54 -0.42 -2.23 -5.84
CA LEU A 54 0.87 -2.67 -5.32
C LEU A 54 1.30 -3.87 -6.17
N ASN A 55 2.46 -3.76 -6.78
CA ASN A 55 3.03 -4.81 -7.62
C ASN A 55 4.32 -5.30 -6.97
N ALA A 56 4.25 -6.46 -6.35
CA ALA A 56 5.37 -7.08 -5.62
C ALA A 56 6.03 -8.20 -6.42
N GLY A 57 5.85 -8.17 -7.72
CA GLY A 57 6.41 -9.16 -8.64
C GLY A 57 5.33 -9.69 -9.56
N ALA A 58 5.71 -10.45 -10.58
CA ALA A 58 4.76 -10.96 -11.56
C ALA A 58 3.71 -11.83 -10.88
N GLY A 59 2.44 -11.45 -10.99
CA GLY A 59 1.34 -12.17 -10.40
C GLY A 59 1.12 -11.92 -8.90
N ASN A 60 1.92 -11.06 -8.27
CA ASN A 60 1.82 -10.77 -6.83
C ASN A 60 1.40 -9.32 -6.68
N THR A 61 0.09 -9.08 -6.63
CA THR A 61 -0.46 -7.73 -6.64
C THR A 61 -1.52 -7.56 -5.56
N ALA A 62 -1.77 -6.32 -5.17
CA ALA A 62 -2.89 -5.98 -4.31
C ALA A 62 -3.46 -4.63 -4.77
N VAL A 63 -4.76 -4.45 -4.58
CA VAL A 63 -5.43 -3.19 -4.87
C VAL A 63 -5.58 -2.42 -3.57
N GLY A 64 -5.35 -1.13 -3.62
CA GLY A 64 -5.50 -0.28 -2.46
C GLY A 64 -6.16 1.04 -2.79
N HIS A 65 -6.39 1.80 -1.74
CA HIS A 65 -6.87 3.16 -1.84
C HIS A 65 -6.06 4.02 -0.90
N VAL A 66 -5.58 5.16 -1.40
CA VAL A 66 -4.81 6.09 -0.59
C VAL A 66 -5.48 7.45 -0.59
N VAL A 67 -5.52 8.07 0.58
CA VAL A 67 -5.95 9.46 0.74
C VAL A 67 -4.82 10.19 1.45
N LEU A 68 -4.22 11.16 0.77
CA LEU A 68 -3.07 11.91 1.29
C LEU A 68 -3.35 13.39 1.26
N ASP A 69 -2.93 14.07 2.33
CA ASP A 69 -2.75 15.51 2.33
C ASP A 69 -1.27 15.76 2.05
N LEU A 70 -0.96 16.17 0.83
CA LEU A 70 0.43 16.33 0.40
C LEU A 70 1.10 17.51 1.09
N SER A 71 0.34 18.52 1.48
CA SER A 71 0.91 19.68 2.18
C SER A 71 1.25 19.35 3.63
N ALA A 72 0.48 18.48 4.27
CA ALA A 72 0.77 18.03 5.62
C ALA A 72 1.70 16.83 5.66
N GLY A 73 1.82 16.10 4.54
CA GLY A 73 2.64 14.89 4.47
C GLY A 73 2.06 13.73 5.24
N THR A 74 0.73 13.63 5.33
CA THR A 74 0.05 12.58 6.09
C THR A 74 -1.15 12.04 5.34
N GLY A 75 -1.57 10.83 5.68
CA GLY A 75 -2.75 10.21 5.10
C GLY A 75 -2.96 8.80 5.57
N VAL A 76 -3.77 8.05 4.81
CA VAL A 76 -4.12 6.67 5.12
C VAL A 76 -4.11 5.86 3.83
N VAL A 77 -3.61 4.64 3.90
CA VAL A 77 -3.68 3.67 2.81
C VAL A 77 -4.34 2.39 3.31
N THR A 78 -5.19 1.80 2.46
CA THR A 78 -5.79 0.49 2.72
C THR A 78 -5.53 -0.41 1.53
N PHE A 79 -5.47 -1.72 1.76
CA PHE A 79 -5.25 -2.73 0.72
C PHE A 79 -6.21 -3.89 0.85
N SER A 80 -6.56 -4.47 -0.29
CA SER A 80 -7.41 -5.66 -0.40
C SER A 80 -7.18 -6.32 -1.77
N ASP A 81 -7.96 -7.35 -2.07
CA ASP A 81 -8.02 -7.96 -3.41
C ASP A 81 -6.63 -8.35 -3.94
N GLY A 82 -5.85 -9.03 -3.10
CA GLY A 82 -4.53 -9.45 -3.48
C GLY A 82 -4.51 -10.73 -4.31
N THR A 83 -3.40 -10.92 -5.01
CA THR A 83 -3.14 -12.10 -5.82
C THR A 83 -1.75 -12.64 -5.50
N GLY A 84 -1.49 -13.88 -5.89
CA GLY A 84 -0.18 -14.50 -5.66
C GLY A 84 0.17 -14.55 -4.19
N THR A 85 1.33 -14.05 -3.83
CA THR A 85 1.77 -14.01 -2.43
C THR A 85 0.93 -13.04 -1.59
N LEU A 86 0.13 -12.19 -2.22
CA LEU A 86 -0.74 -11.23 -1.54
C LEU A 86 -2.19 -11.68 -1.50
N ALA A 87 -2.48 -12.91 -1.90
CA ALA A 87 -3.85 -13.43 -1.82
C ALA A 87 -4.34 -13.41 -0.37
N GLY A 88 -5.52 -12.84 -0.15
CA GLY A 88 -6.10 -12.69 1.19
C GLY A 88 -5.55 -11.53 2.00
N PHE A 89 -4.62 -10.76 1.43
CA PHE A 89 -3.99 -9.64 2.13
C PHE A 89 -4.98 -8.49 2.32
N THR A 90 -5.10 -8.02 3.55
CA THR A 90 -5.78 -6.78 3.88
C THR A 90 -4.89 -5.97 4.81
N ALA A 91 -4.90 -4.67 4.66
CA ALA A 91 -4.05 -3.80 5.48
C ALA A 91 -4.65 -2.41 5.59
N ARG A 92 -4.30 -1.74 6.67
CA ARG A 92 -4.56 -0.33 6.85
C ARG A 92 -3.35 0.28 7.53
N ALA A 93 -2.83 1.35 6.95
CA ALA A 93 -1.65 2.00 7.49
C ALA A 93 -1.81 3.52 7.45
N ASP A 94 -1.24 4.17 8.45
CA ASP A 94 -1.05 5.61 8.41
C ASP A 94 0.14 5.92 7.54
N VAL A 95 0.02 6.96 6.72
CA VAL A 95 1.08 7.39 5.80
C VAL A 95 1.66 8.69 6.32
N SER A 96 2.97 8.78 6.35
CA SER A 96 3.66 10.00 6.76
C SER A 96 4.94 10.19 5.97
N ALA A 97 5.25 11.45 5.65
CA ALA A 97 6.51 11.81 5.01
C ALA A 97 7.53 12.14 6.08
N ASP A 98 8.80 11.77 5.84
CA ASP A 98 9.86 12.15 6.75
C ASP A 98 10.72 13.27 6.13
N PRO A 99 11.63 13.88 6.92
CA PRO A 99 12.44 14.99 6.42
C PRO A 99 13.42 14.61 5.30
N THR A 100 13.66 13.32 5.08
CA THR A 100 14.57 12.86 4.01
C THR A 100 13.85 12.67 2.69
N GLY A 101 12.52 12.83 2.65
CA GLY A 101 11.73 12.64 1.45
C GLY A 101 11.18 11.25 1.28
N LEU A 102 11.36 10.39 2.25
CA LEU A 102 10.76 9.05 2.24
C LEU A 102 9.37 9.09 2.86
N TRP A 103 8.54 8.17 2.44
CA TRP A 103 7.18 8.00 2.98
C TRP A 103 7.11 6.69 3.76
N HIS A 104 6.41 6.72 4.87
CA HIS A 104 6.30 5.58 5.77
C HIS A 104 4.85 5.13 5.85
N TRP A 105 4.64 3.81 5.81
CA TRP A 105 3.35 3.18 6.11
C TRP A 105 3.49 2.47 7.46
N ASP A 106 2.71 2.87 8.43
CA ASP A 106 2.72 2.27 9.76
C ASP A 106 1.30 1.86 10.11
N GLY A 107 1.08 0.57 10.26
CA GLY A 107 -0.27 0.08 10.53
C GLY A 107 -0.29 -1.40 10.81
N THR A 108 -1.38 -2.03 10.38
CA THR A 108 -1.61 -3.46 10.63
C THR A 108 -2.04 -4.14 9.34
N TYR A 109 -1.82 -5.45 9.28
CA TYR A 109 -2.23 -6.28 8.15
C TYR A 109 -2.74 -7.62 8.65
N SER A 110 -3.47 -8.31 7.77
CA SER A 110 -3.77 -9.72 7.97
C SER A 110 -3.83 -10.42 6.62
N PHE A 111 -3.60 -11.74 6.64
CA PHE A 111 -3.85 -12.60 5.50
C PHE A 111 -5.07 -13.42 5.87
N GLY A 112 -6.20 -13.01 5.34
CA GLY A 112 -7.44 -13.71 5.57
C GLY A 112 -7.44 -15.02 4.82
N THR A 113 -7.99 -16.00 5.49
CA THR A 113 -8.29 -17.19 4.77
C THR A 113 -9.57 -16.94 4.08
N ALA A 114 -9.40 -16.94 3.39
CA ALA A 114 -10.61 -16.52 2.91
C ALA A 114 -11.65 -17.20 3.62
N ASP A 115 -10.39 -17.13 4.86
CA ASP A 115 -10.89 -17.30 5.26
C ASP A 115 -11.22 -17.29 5.77
N SER A 116 -11.14 -17.17 6.04
CA SER A 116 -11.47 -16.86 6.25
C SER A 116 -12.06 -16.88 6.34
N LYS A 117 -12.30 -16.95 6.23
CA LYS A 117 -12.94 -16.72 6.15
C LYS A 117 -13.35 -17.19 6.28
N ALA A 118 -13.30 -17.45 6.55
CA ALA A 118 -13.85 -17.62 6.55
C ALA A 118 -14.12 -18.04 7.15
N GLU A 119 -14.17 -17.90 7.45
CA GLU A 119 -14.57 -17.91 7.72
C GLU A 119 -14.99 -18.14 8.12
N VAL A 120 -15.04 -18.39 8.28
CA VAL A 120 -15.60 -18.39 8.38
C VAL A 120 -15.90 -18.62 8.90
N GLY A 121 -16.04 -18.99 9.12
CA GLY A 121 -16.42 -18.81 9.13
C GLY A 121 -16.33 -19.16 9.62
N ALA A 122 -16.29 -19.30 9.77
CA ALA A 122 -16.28 -19.20 9.79
C ALA A 122 -16.05 -19.44 10.16
N SER A 123 -16.06 -19.65 10.34
CA SER A 123 -15.97 -19.47 10.22
C SER A 123 -15.84 -19.68 10.29
N ALA A 124 -15.80 -20.07 10.54
CA ALA A 124 -15.78 -19.86 10.15
C ALA A 124 -15.74 -19.85 10.28
#